data_683442778879487f73408adcd8a02441
#
_entry.id   683442778879487f73408adcd8a02441
#
_cell.length_a   1.000
_cell.length_b   1.000
_cell.length_c   1.000
_cell.angle_alpha   90.00
_cell.angle_beta   90.00
_cell.angle_gamma   90.00
#
_symmetry.space_group_name_H-M   'P 1'
#
loop_
_entity.id
_entity.type
_entity.pdbx_description
1 polymer ?
#
loop_
_entity_poly.entity_id
_entity_poly.type
_entity_poly.pdbx_seq_one_letter_code
_entity_poly.pdbx_strand_id
1 'polypeptide(L)'
;MKNLCLAPWNHIQINGDGVINPCCAFSPTIYNKKYDSLQDAFDGIENDFLRKRMLKDEKIASCEKCNMYENLNKFSYRMHFNKKYDRDTIKNPKIRELELSLDNTCNFKCVTCSSRFSSRWFNDDKLMIKHGFSRHSNALLQDKQVINNSGDLNDLDLSELNYLKIIGGEPFINIKYQTILKNILIENTDLAIITNNSVFPVKWLDTILRSKSLRIFISIDGVYDTGEFVRYGMNFNKFTKNLLKWKKIEEECENVSIVFNFVTHSMNVLNLKNTIKYLEECGFPIEVDEMRNERLEVDFLKEPSYLNISYLPDTTKKMIEEKLDFNLNGKRDMIVNFMYSHKFRINECRNFKKYVLFLSQFRNKEISKDSEDVFNSVCMNLR
;
A
#
# COMPACT_ATOMS: atom_id res chain seq x y z
N MET A 1 -16.11 -25.55 1.78
CA MET A 1 -16.62 -24.26 2.27
C MET A 1 -16.07 -23.16 1.40
N LYS A 2 -16.93 -22.42 0.73
CA LYS A 2 -16.55 -21.36 -0.21
C LYS A 2 -16.07 -20.08 0.50
N ASN A 3 -16.66 -19.80 1.67
CA ASN A 3 -16.39 -18.56 2.41
C ASN A 3 -15.39 -18.72 3.57
N LEU A 4 -14.90 -19.93 3.82
CA LEU A 4 -13.88 -20.17 4.83
C LEU A 4 -12.58 -19.47 4.44
N CYS A 5 -12.00 -18.73 5.38
CA CYS A 5 -10.68 -18.11 5.27
C CYS A 5 -9.90 -18.37 6.56
N LEU A 6 -8.69 -18.87 6.47
CA LEU A 6 -7.87 -19.19 7.65
C LEU A 6 -7.11 -17.97 8.22
N ALA A 7 -7.26 -16.78 7.64
CA ALA A 7 -6.65 -15.57 8.17
C ALA A 7 -7.00 -15.29 9.65
N PRO A 8 -8.28 -15.35 10.11
CA PRO A 8 -8.60 -15.04 11.50
C PRO A 8 -7.97 -15.97 12.55
N TRP A 9 -7.44 -17.11 12.15
CA TRP A 9 -6.75 -18.05 13.04
C TRP A 9 -5.22 -17.93 13.00
N ASN A 10 -4.67 -17.16 12.03
CA ASN A 10 -3.25 -17.13 11.77
C ASN A 10 -2.66 -15.72 11.62
N HIS A 11 -3.50 -14.71 11.44
CA HIS A 11 -3.04 -13.38 11.05
C HIS A 11 -3.74 -12.28 11.86
N ILE A 12 -3.01 -11.21 12.12
CA ILE A 12 -3.53 -9.94 12.64
C ILE A 12 -2.85 -8.77 11.92
N GLN A 13 -3.64 -7.75 11.57
CA GLN A 13 -3.14 -6.46 11.10
C GLN A 13 -3.36 -5.41 12.17
N ILE A 14 -2.32 -4.67 12.52
CA ILE A 14 -2.34 -3.60 13.51
C ILE A 14 -1.91 -2.31 12.81
N ASN A 15 -2.78 -1.31 12.82
CA ASN A 15 -2.51 0.01 12.26
C ASN A 15 -2.16 1.04 13.33
N GLY A 16 -1.34 2.01 12.98
CA GLY A 16 -0.89 3.07 13.88
C GLY A 16 -2.02 3.94 14.45
N ASP A 17 -3.19 3.94 13.82
CA ASP A 17 -4.41 4.62 14.30
C ASP A 17 -5.25 3.78 15.27
N GLY A 18 -4.76 2.60 15.66
CA GLY A 18 -5.44 1.70 16.58
C GLY A 18 -6.49 0.79 15.92
N VAL A 19 -6.60 0.85 14.59
CA VAL A 19 -7.47 -0.07 13.84
C VAL A 19 -6.79 -1.42 13.74
N ILE A 20 -7.50 -2.48 14.17
CA ILE A 20 -7.05 -3.87 14.13
C ILE A 20 -7.98 -4.64 13.20
N ASN A 21 -7.41 -5.48 12.34
CA ASN A 21 -8.16 -6.29 11.39
C ASN A 21 -7.66 -7.74 11.37
N PRO A 22 -8.51 -8.72 11.06
CA PRO A 22 -8.09 -10.10 10.85
C PRO A 22 -7.25 -10.29 9.57
N CYS A 23 -7.30 -9.34 8.63
CA CYS A 23 -6.41 -9.25 7.46
C CYS A 23 -6.50 -7.87 6.79
N CYS A 24 -5.52 -7.53 5.95
CA CYS A 24 -5.44 -6.24 5.24
C CYS A 24 -6.53 -6.00 4.18
N ALA A 25 -7.26 -7.06 3.78
CA ALA A 25 -8.37 -6.96 2.83
C ALA A 25 -9.74 -6.78 3.49
N PHE A 26 -9.80 -6.83 4.83
CA PHE A 26 -11.04 -6.73 5.59
C PHE A 26 -11.54 -5.28 5.66
N SER A 27 -12.78 -5.01 5.21
CA SER A 27 -13.34 -3.65 5.15
C SER A 27 -14.87 -3.66 5.09
N PRO A 28 -15.57 -2.72 5.70
CA PRO A 28 -15.07 -1.78 6.69
C PRO A 28 -14.74 -2.47 8.01
N THR A 29 -13.96 -1.83 8.82
CA THR A 29 -13.55 -2.36 10.11
C THR A 29 -14.72 -2.48 11.07
N ILE A 30 -14.96 -3.68 11.57
CA ILE A 30 -15.90 -3.91 12.69
C ILE A 30 -15.21 -3.60 14.02
N TYR A 31 -13.89 -3.51 14.01
CA TYR A 31 -13.02 -3.47 15.19
C TYR A 31 -12.58 -2.05 15.56
N ASN A 32 -13.54 -1.10 15.67
CA ASN A 32 -13.28 0.22 16.27
C ASN A 32 -13.30 0.20 17.80
N LYS A 33 -13.32 -0.98 18.41
CA LYS A 33 -13.34 -1.13 19.85
C LYS A 33 -11.91 -0.99 20.40
N LYS A 34 -11.77 -0.33 21.54
CA LYS A 34 -10.56 -0.44 22.35
C LYS A 34 -10.55 -1.83 22.97
N TYR A 35 -9.49 -2.56 22.74
CA TYR A 35 -9.20 -3.80 23.41
C TYR A 35 -8.33 -3.53 24.63
N ASP A 36 -8.45 -4.36 25.67
CA ASP A 36 -7.63 -4.27 26.87
C ASP A 36 -6.16 -4.64 26.55
N SER A 37 -5.98 -5.59 25.62
CA SER A 37 -4.68 -5.93 25.03
C SER A 37 -4.80 -6.22 23.53
N LEU A 38 -3.67 -6.24 22.81
CA LEU A 38 -3.65 -6.64 21.40
C LEU A 38 -3.96 -8.14 21.23
N GLN A 39 -3.59 -8.98 22.21
CA GLN A 39 -3.93 -10.39 22.20
C GLN A 39 -5.46 -10.59 22.31
N ASP A 40 -6.15 -9.77 23.09
CA ASP A 40 -7.61 -9.79 23.17
C ASP A 40 -8.30 -9.46 21.84
N ALA A 41 -7.65 -8.69 20.99
CA ALA A 41 -8.17 -8.43 19.63
C ALA A 41 -8.09 -9.69 18.75
N PHE A 42 -7.07 -10.53 18.95
CA PHE A 42 -6.92 -11.80 18.22
C PHE A 42 -7.80 -12.92 18.79
N ASP A 43 -7.90 -13.02 20.12
CA ASP A 43 -8.62 -14.09 20.82
C ASP A 43 -10.05 -13.69 21.24
N GLY A 44 -10.39 -12.41 21.16
CA GLY A 44 -11.62 -11.85 21.69
C GLY A 44 -12.89 -12.20 20.92
N ILE A 45 -14.03 -11.76 21.50
CA ILE A 45 -15.38 -12.11 21.07
C ILE A 45 -15.65 -11.80 19.60
N GLU A 46 -15.16 -10.65 19.11
CA GLU A 46 -15.41 -10.19 17.74
C GLU A 46 -14.74 -11.12 16.72
N ASN A 47 -13.48 -11.49 16.96
CA ASN A 47 -12.76 -12.41 16.07
C ASN A 47 -13.31 -13.84 16.18
N ASP A 48 -13.69 -14.27 17.39
CA ASP A 48 -14.36 -15.56 17.60
C ASP A 48 -15.73 -15.61 16.89
N PHE A 49 -16.51 -14.53 16.93
CA PHE A 49 -17.76 -14.43 16.18
C PHE A 49 -17.51 -14.53 14.66
N LEU A 50 -16.48 -13.87 14.14
CA LEU A 50 -16.08 -13.97 12.74
C LEU A 50 -15.68 -15.41 12.38
N ARG A 51 -14.84 -16.05 13.20
CA ARG A 51 -14.42 -17.45 13.05
C ARG A 51 -15.64 -18.39 12.97
N LYS A 52 -16.60 -18.26 13.90
CA LYS A 52 -17.83 -19.06 13.94
C LYS A 52 -18.68 -18.91 12.67
N ARG A 53 -18.81 -17.69 12.15
CA ARG A 53 -19.54 -17.43 10.89
C ARG A 53 -18.84 -18.06 9.69
N MET A 54 -17.51 -17.97 9.61
CA MET A 54 -16.74 -18.59 8.54
C MET A 54 -16.82 -20.12 8.56
N LEU A 55 -16.87 -20.74 9.76
CA LEU A 55 -17.07 -22.18 9.89
C LEU A 55 -18.47 -22.65 9.45
N LYS A 56 -19.47 -21.77 9.50
CA LYS A 56 -20.81 -22.00 8.96
C LYS A 56 -20.92 -21.70 7.46
N ASP A 57 -19.81 -21.38 6.81
CA ASP A 57 -19.75 -20.99 5.39
C ASP A 57 -20.57 -19.73 5.04
N GLU A 58 -20.78 -18.84 6.03
CA GLU A 58 -21.53 -17.60 5.82
C GLU A 58 -20.74 -16.61 4.98
N LYS A 59 -21.44 -15.89 4.07
CA LYS A 59 -20.85 -14.78 3.32
C LYS A 59 -20.64 -13.59 4.25
N ILE A 60 -19.39 -13.13 4.39
CA ILE A 60 -19.01 -11.98 5.21
C ILE A 60 -18.87 -10.74 4.31
N ALA A 61 -19.66 -9.70 4.58
CA ALA A 61 -19.64 -8.47 3.77
C ALA A 61 -18.25 -7.80 3.77
N SER A 62 -17.55 -7.81 4.90
CA SER A 62 -16.19 -7.23 5.01
C SER A 62 -15.13 -7.99 4.21
N CYS A 63 -15.45 -9.19 3.66
CA CYS A 63 -14.57 -9.96 2.76
C CYS A 63 -14.85 -9.70 1.27
N GLU A 64 -15.57 -8.63 0.93
CA GLU A 64 -16.01 -8.34 -0.45
C GLU A 64 -14.84 -8.24 -1.43
N LYS A 65 -13.67 -7.75 -1.01
CA LYS A 65 -12.46 -7.68 -1.86
C LYS A 65 -12.04 -9.07 -2.36
N CYS A 66 -12.04 -10.08 -1.48
CA CYS A 66 -11.74 -11.46 -1.86
C CYS A 66 -12.82 -12.03 -2.79
N ASN A 67 -14.10 -11.80 -2.45
CA ASN A 67 -15.21 -12.25 -3.30
C ASN A 67 -15.13 -11.68 -4.72
N MET A 68 -14.80 -10.39 -4.82
CA MET A 68 -14.62 -9.72 -6.13
C MET A 68 -13.46 -10.35 -6.92
N TYR A 69 -12.31 -10.59 -6.28
CA TYR A 69 -11.14 -11.18 -6.94
C TYR A 69 -11.45 -12.59 -7.44
N GLU A 70 -12.07 -13.42 -6.61
CA GLU A 70 -12.45 -14.80 -6.96
C GLU A 70 -13.47 -14.85 -8.09
N ASN A 71 -14.44 -13.93 -8.11
CA ASN A 71 -15.41 -13.82 -9.22
C ASN A 71 -14.75 -13.40 -10.55
N LEU A 72 -13.58 -12.74 -10.49
CA LEU A 72 -12.77 -12.38 -11.66
C LEU A 72 -11.69 -13.43 -11.97
N ASN A 73 -11.77 -14.62 -11.37
CA ASN A 73 -10.76 -15.67 -11.44
C ASN A 73 -9.35 -15.21 -11.05
N LYS A 74 -9.27 -14.24 -10.13
CA LYS A 74 -8.00 -13.73 -9.59
C LYS A 74 -7.70 -14.36 -8.24
N PHE A 75 -6.41 -14.50 -7.94
CA PHE A 75 -5.94 -14.99 -6.65
C PHE A 75 -6.29 -13.99 -5.54
N SER A 76 -6.97 -14.47 -4.48
CA SER A 76 -7.42 -13.66 -3.36
C SER A 76 -6.58 -13.90 -2.10
N TYR A 77 -6.66 -12.99 -1.12
CA TYR A 77 -6.07 -13.22 0.21
C TYR A 77 -6.64 -14.47 0.90
N ARG A 78 -7.93 -14.75 0.72
CA ARG A 78 -8.55 -16.00 1.22
C ARG A 78 -7.86 -17.22 0.63
N MET A 79 -7.64 -17.24 -0.67
CA MET A 79 -6.94 -18.34 -1.34
C MET A 79 -5.49 -18.45 -0.84
N HIS A 80 -4.80 -17.31 -0.60
CA HIS A 80 -3.46 -17.29 -0.02
C HIS A 80 -3.43 -17.99 1.33
N PHE A 81 -4.26 -17.56 2.28
CA PHE A 81 -4.28 -18.15 3.63
C PHE A 81 -4.69 -19.62 3.62
N ASN A 82 -5.69 -19.99 2.81
CA ASN A 82 -6.16 -21.36 2.70
C ASN A 82 -5.17 -22.30 1.99
N LYS A 83 -4.26 -21.76 1.17
CA LYS A 83 -3.15 -22.50 0.55
C LYS A 83 -1.97 -22.66 1.51
N LYS A 84 -1.71 -21.62 2.31
CA LYS A 84 -0.54 -21.57 3.21
C LYS A 84 -0.75 -22.37 4.49
N TYR A 85 -1.96 -22.40 5.04
CA TYR A 85 -2.27 -23.01 6.33
C TYR A 85 -3.25 -24.17 6.21
N ASP A 86 -3.05 -25.18 7.07
CA ASP A 86 -3.97 -26.29 7.21
C ASP A 86 -5.12 -25.98 8.16
N ARG A 87 -6.23 -26.73 8.03
CA ARG A 87 -7.41 -26.59 8.90
C ARG A 87 -7.12 -26.93 10.36
N ASP A 88 -6.04 -27.61 10.67
CA ASP A 88 -5.65 -27.89 12.06
C ASP A 88 -5.32 -26.62 12.84
N THR A 89 -4.98 -25.49 12.15
CA THR A 89 -4.83 -24.19 12.79
C THR A 89 -6.12 -23.66 13.41
N ILE A 90 -7.29 -24.18 12.99
CA ILE A 90 -8.59 -23.84 13.58
C ILE A 90 -8.66 -24.31 15.05
N LYS A 91 -8.03 -25.44 15.39
CA LYS A 91 -8.01 -26.00 16.74
C LYS A 91 -7.00 -25.32 17.64
N ASN A 92 -5.97 -24.70 17.05
CA ASN A 92 -4.90 -24.00 17.76
C ASN A 92 -4.60 -22.66 17.07
N PRO A 93 -5.45 -21.64 17.26
CA PRO A 93 -5.22 -20.31 16.73
C PRO A 93 -3.94 -19.72 17.31
N LYS A 94 -3.06 -19.19 16.44
CA LYS A 94 -1.81 -18.53 16.82
C LYS A 94 -1.49 -17.43 15.83
N ILE A 95 -0.85 -16.35 16.27
CA ILE A 95 -0.37 -15.30 15.39
C ILE A 95 0.89 -15.81 14.66
N ARG A 96 0.69 -16.27 13.42
CA ARG A 96 1.76 -16.72 12.52
C ARG A 96 2.15 -15.65 11.53
N GLU A 97 1.24 -14.72 11.26
CA GLU A 97 1.50 -13.55 10.41
C GLU A 97 1.05 -12.27 11.10
N LEU A 98 1.93 -11.28 11.07
CA LEU A 98 1.66 -9.94 11.60
C LEU A 98 1.90 -8.89 10.50
N GLU A 99 0.89 -8.08 10.20
CA GLU A 99 1.06 -6.85 9.41
C GLU A 99 0.99 -5.65 10.37
N LEU A 100 2.06 -4.84 10.40
CA LEU A 100 2.27 -3.85 11.44
C LEU A 100 2.55 -2.46 10.89
N SER A 101 1.76 -1.49 11.32
CA SER A 101 2.03 -0.06 11.26
C SER A 101 2.03 0.52 12.67
N LEU A 102 3.14 1.06 13.13
CA LEU A 102 3.24 1.63 14.49
C LEU A 102 2.63 3.02 14.59
N ASP A 103 2.85 3.85 13.57
CA ASP A 103 2.37 5.22 13.51
C ASP A 103 2.33 5.73 12.06
N ASN A 104 1.91 7.00 11.89
CA ASN A 104 1.87 7.68 10.60
C ASN A 104 3.12 8.54 10.33
N THR A 105 4.23 8.35 11.04
CA THR A 105 5.46 9.13 10.83
C THR A 105 6.01 8.89 9.45
N CYS A 106 6.04 9.94 8.61
CA CYS A 106 6.53 9.90 7.25
C CYS A 106 7.20 11.23 6.90
N ASN A 107 8.16 11.18 5.98
CA ASN A 107 8.84 12.37 5.47
C ASN A 107 8.30 12.85 4.11
N PHE A 108 7.33 12.13 3.49
CA PHE A 108 6.70 12.50 2.22
C PHE A 108 5.25 12.97 2.39
N LYS A 109 4.75 13.73 1.38
CA LYS A 109 3.36 14.12 1.19
C LYS A 109 2.88 13.63 -0.19
N CYS A 110 2.82 12.30 -0.39
CA CYS A 110 2.36 11.73 -1.66
C CYS A 110 0.93 12.17 -1.98
N VAL A 111 0.62 12.39 -3.26
CA VAL A 111 -0.71 12.88 -3.69
C VAL A 111 -1.85 11.91 -3.36
N THR A 112 -1.53 10.62 -3.26
CA THR A 112 -2.47 9.55 -2.91
C THR A 112 -2.67 9.37 -1.41
N CYS A 113 -1.86 10.05 -0.57
CA CYS A 113 -1.83 9.88 0.88
C CYS A 113 -2.61 10.95 1.63
N SER A 114 -2.81 10.76 2.92
CA SER A 114 -3.44 11.72 3.84
C SER A 114 -2.73 11.72 5.18
N SER A 115 -3.12 12.63 6.08
CA SER A 115 -2.60 12.69 7.45
C SER A 115 -2.86 11.42 8.28
N ARG A 116 -3.75 10.53 7.86
CA ARG A 116 -3.90 9.20 8.45
C ARG A 116 -2.63 8.36 8.31
N PHE A 117 -1.94 8.46 7.17
CA PHE A 117 -0.80 7.61 6.81
C PHE A 117 0.52 8.38 6.70
N SER A 118 0.47 9.72 6.71
CA SER A 118 1.65 10.58 6.72
C SER A 118 1.45 11.80 7.59
N SER A 119 2.22 11.90 8.67
CA SER A 119 2.23 13.05 9.58
C SER A 119 2.53 14.39 8.89
N ARG A 120 3.18 14.36 7.73
CA ARG A 120 3.48 15.56 6.93
C ARG A 120 2.23 16.21 6.31
N TRP A 121 1.17 15.42 6.08
CA TRP A 121 -0.09 15.90 5.53
C TRP A 121 -0.96 16.67 6.53
N PHE A 122 -0.68 16.63 7.83
CA PHE A 122 -1.56 17.12 8.88
C PHE A 122 -2.07 18.56 8.65
N ASN A 123 -1.17 19.50 8.38
CA ASN A 123 -1.54 20.89 8.13
C ASN A 123 -2.17 21.10 6.74
N ASP A 124 -1.70 20.37 5.73
CA ASP A 124 -2.23 20.47 4.38
C ASP A 124 -3.66 19.91 4.32
N ASP A 125 -3.98 18.82 5.03
CA ASP A 125 -5.35 18.28 5.13
C ASP A 125 -6.29 19.26 5.83
N LYS A 126 -5.85 19.92 6.91
CA LYS A 126 -6.64 21.00 7.56
C LYS A 126 -6.97 22.13 6.57
N LEU A 127 -6.00 22.50 5.77
CA LEU A 127 -6.17 23.54 4.75
C LEU A 127 -7.10 23.06 3.62
N MET A 128 -6.94 21.83 3.13
CA MET A 128 -7.79 21.24 2.10
C MET A 128 -9.27 21.19 2.53
N ILE A 129 -9.56 20.84 3.78
CA ILE A 129 -10.92 20.85 4.32
C ILE A 129 -11.53 22.27 4.26
N LYS A 130 -10.74 23.31 4.56
CA LYS A 130 -11.19 24.71 4.43
C LYS A 130 -11.52 25.08 2.97
N HIS A 131 -10.87 24.44 2.00
CA HIS A 131 -11.14 24.61 0.57
C HIS A 131 -12.21 23.66 0.03
N GLY A 132 -12.95 22.95 0.90
CA GLY A 132 -14.08 22.12 0.53
C GLY A 132 -13.70 20.72 0.02
N PHE A 133 -12.48 20.25 0.29
CA PHE A 133 -12.12 18.85 0.06
C PHE A 133 -12.56 17.98 1.24
N SER A 134 -13.31 16.93 0.96
CA SER A 134 -13.61 15.91 1.95
C SER A 134 -12.46 14.92 2.02
N ARG A 135 -11.66 14.99 3.10
CA ARG A 135 -10.60 14.00 3.37
C ARG A 135 -10.80 13.44 4.77
N HIS A 136 -10.99 12.15 4.85
CA HIS A 136 -11.12 11.45 6.11
C HIS A 136 -9.75 11.16 6.71
N SER A 137 -9.48 11.68 7.92
CA SER A 137 -8.22 11.45 8.60
C SER A 137 -8.40 11.35 10.11
N ASN A 138 -7.90 10.25 10.69
CA ASN A 138 -7.90 10.06 12.13
C ASN A 138 -6.98 11.05 12.85
N ALA A 139 -5.91 11.54 12.18
CA ALA A 139 -5.03 12.55 12.74
C ALA A 139 -5.76 13.86 12.98
N LEU A 140 -6.61 14.30 12.04
CA LEU A 140 -7.41 15.49 12.17
C LEU A 140 -8.48 15.35 13.25
N LEU A 141 -9.14 14.18 13.32
CA LEU A 141 -10.15 13.89 14.34
C LEU A 141 -9.58 13.91 15.76
N GLN A 142 -8.30 13.51 15.90
CA GLN A 142 -7.59 13.49 17.18
C GLN A 142 -6.85 14.78 17.50
N ASP A 143 -6.88 15.76 16.59
CA ASP A 143 -6.07 16.99 16.62
C ASP A 143 -4.57 16.75 16.88
N LYS A 144 -4.05 15.63 16.38
CA LYS A 144 -2.67 15.19 16.52
C LYS A 144 -2.01 15.02 15.16
N GLN A 145 -0.80 15.53 15.04
CA GLN A 145 0.01 15.33 13.83
C GLN A 145 0.51 13.89 13.70
N VAL A 146 0.95 13.30 14.80
CA VAL A 146 1.41 11.92 14.85
C VAL A 146 0.36 11.06 15.57
N ILE A 147 -0.13 10.05 14.88
CA ILE A 147 -1.03 9.04 15.44
C ILE A 147 -0.17 7.85 15.87
N ASN A 148 -0.28 7.46 17.13
CA ASN A 148 0.43 6.31 17.69
C ASN A 148 -0.51 5.60 18.66
N ASN A 149 -1.40 4.78 18.14
CA ASN A 149 -2.42 4.04 18.89
C ASN A 149 -2.31 2.51 18.65
N SER A 150 -1.15 2.05 18.19
CA SER A 150 -0.94 0.63 17.85
C SER A 150 -0.96 -0.33 19.05
N GLY A 151 -0.99 0.20 20.27
CA GLY A 151 -0.98 -0.60 21.50
C GLY A 151 0.43 -1.07 21.90
N ASP A 152 0.50 -1.92 22.93
CA ASP A 152 1.74 -2.57 23.36
C ASP A 152 1.89 -3.94 22.68
N LEU A 153 2.92 -4.07 21.86
CA LEU A 153 3.18 -5.33 21.14
C LEU A 153 3.71 -6.43 22.03
N ASN A 154 4.17 -6.11 23.25
CA ASN A 154 4.57 -7.13 24.23
C ASN A 154 3.38 -7.97 24.72
N ASP A 155 2.14 -7.50 24.49
CA ASP A 155 0.92 -8.24 24.80
C ASP A 155 0.64 -9.38 23.80
N LEU A 156 1.40 -9.49 22.70
CA LEU A 156 1.17 -10.49 21.66
C LEU A 156 2.00 -11.76 21.90
N ASP A 157 1.38 -12.92 21.80
CA ASP A 157 2.08 -14.19 21.65
C ASP A 157 2.59 -14.36 20.21
N LEU A 158 3.85 -14.00 19.97
CA LEU A 158 4.53 -14.10 18.69
C LEU A 158 5.45 -15.33 18.59
N SER A 159 5.28 -16.32 19.47
CA SER A 159 6.11 -17.53 19.53
C SER A 159 6.09 -18.38 18.25
N GLU A 160 4.99 -18.32 17.48
CA GLU A 160 4.84 -19.01 16.20
C GLU A 160 4.90 -18.05 14.99
N LEU A 161 5.37 -16.80 15.18
CA LEU A 161 5.47 -15.83 14.09
C LEU A 161 6.45 -16.32 13.03
N ASN A 162 5.98 -16.45 11.80
CA ASN A 162 6.78 -16.85 10.65
C ASN A 162 6.73 -15.85 9.49
N TYR A 163 5.85 -14.84 9.58
CA TYR A 163 5.78 -13.75 8.61
C TYR A 163 5.50 -12.42 9.31
N LEU A 164 6.36 -11.44 9.08
CA LEU A 164 6.17 -10.06 9.53
C LEU A 164 6.20 -9.11 8.35
N LYS A 165 5.11 -8.34 8.17
CA LYS A 165 5.06 -7.26 7.20
C LYS A 165 5.03 -5.91 7.91
N ILE A 166 6.05 -5.11 7.69
CA ILE A 166 6.17 -3.76 8.23
C ILE A 166 5.70 -2.75 7.19
N ILE A 167 4.70 -1.97 7.57
CA ILE A 167 4.09 -0.92 6.77
C ILE A 167 4.00 0.37 7.61
N GLY A 168 3.32 1.39 7.10
CA GLY A 168 3.03 2.62 7.82
C GLY A 168 3.52 3.83 7.06
N GLY A 169 3.84 4.94 7.73
CA GLY A 169 4.35 6.15 7.09
C GLY A 169 5.64 5.86 6.30
N GLU A 170 6.78 5.91 6.97
CA GLU A 170 8.07 5.41 6.46
C GLU A 170 8.75 4.62 7.57
N PRO A 171 8.80 3.30 7.47
CA PRO A 171 9.33 2.45 8.53
C PRO A 171 10.78 2.77 8.91
N PHE A 172 11.64 3.07 7.94
CA PHE A 172 13.07 3.26 8.19
C PHE A 172 13.45 4.55 8.93
N ILE A 173 12.49 5.46 9.15
CA ILE A 173 12.68 6.63 10.04
C ILE A 173 12.17 6.39 11.46
N ASN A 174 11.43 5.31 11.70
CA ASN A 174 10.86 5.00 13.01
C ASN A 174 11.69 3.95 13.76
N ILE A 175 12.45 4.41 14.74
CA ILE A 175 13.37 3.57 15.54
C ILE A 175 12.67 2.44 16.32
N LYS A 176 11.37 2.57 16.60
CA LYS A 176 10.61 1.57 17.38
C LYS A 176 10.57 0.20 16.71
N TYR A 177 10.59 0.14 15.38
CA TYR A 177 10.65 -1.13 14.67
C TYR A 177 11.91 -1.94 14.97
N GLN A 178 13.04 -1.29 15.27
CA GLN A 178 14.28 -1.99 15.65
C GLN A 178 14.11 -2.77 16.97
N THR A 179 13.35 -2.23 17.90
CA THR A 179 13.07 -2.93 19.18
C THR A 179 12.22 -4.17 18.90
N ILE A 180 11.23 -4.08 18.05
CA ILE A 180 10.36 -5.21 17.69
C ILE A 180 11.16 -6.32 17.00
N LEU A 181 12.01 -5.96 16.03
CA LEU A 181 12.84 -6.93 15.31
C LEU A 181 13.84 -7.67 16.20
N LYS A 182 14.21 -7.07 17.34
CA LYS A 182 15.07 -7.75 18.35
C LYS A 182 14.31 -8.74 19.22
N ASN A 183 12.99 -8.59 19.34
CA ASN A 183 12.14 -9.38 20.23
C ASN A 183 11.47 -10.57 19.53
N ILE A 184 11.71 -10.77 18.24
CA ILE A 184 11.19 -11.91 17.47
C ILE A 184 12.34 -12.83 17.03
N LEU A 185 12.00 -14.07 16.68
CA LEU A 185 12.94 -15.03 16.08
C LEU A 185 13.11 -14.69 14.59
N ILE A 186 13.91 -13.64 14.33
CA ILE A 186 14.05 -13.06 12.99
C ILE A 186 14.56 -14.08 11.96
N GLU A 187 15.41 -15.00 12.35
CA GLU A 187 15.99 -16.04 11.50
C GLU A 187 14.94 -17.06 11.00
N ASN A 188 13.82 -17.17 11.71
CA ASN A 188 12.70 -18.05 11.34
C ASN A 188 11.57 -17.29 10.63
N THR A 189 11.71 -15.96 10.49
CA THR A 189 10.64 -15.08 10.01
C THR A 189 10.90 -14.61 8.58
N ASP A 190 9.92 -14.79 7.70
CA ASP A 190 9.86 -14.13 6.41
C ASP A 190 9.50 -12.65 6.65
N LEU A 191 10.38 -11.73 6.28
CA LEU A 191 10.23 -10.30 6.53
C LEU A 191 9.89 -9.54 5.26
N ALA A 192 8.82 -8.75 5.29
CA ALA A 192 8.43 -7.84 4.22
C ALA A 192 8.40 -6.39 4.74
N ILE A 193 9.04 -5.46 4.05
CA ILE A 193 9.06 -4.04 4.44
C ILE A 193 8.65 -3.17 3.25
N ILE A 194 7.63 -2.33 3.44
CA ILE A 194 7.23 -1.35 2.43
C ILE A 194 7.88 -0.01 2.77
N THR A 195 8.67 0.54 1.85
CA THR A 195 9.40 1.78 2.04
C THR A 195 9.23 2.76 0.88
N ASN A 196 9.33 4.04 1.17
CA ASN A 196 9.43 5.10 0.16
C ASN A 196 10.88 5.31 -0.35
N ASN A 197 11.82 4.50 0.13
CA ASN A 197 13.23 4.49 -0.25
C ASN A 197 13.98 5.82 -0.04
N SER A 198 13.44 6.72 0.78
CA SER A 198 14.11 8.01 1.10
C SER A 198 15.28 7.86 2.07
N VAL A 199 15.28 6.79 2.85
CA VAL A 199 16.29 6.47 3.85
C VAL A 199 16.79 5.04 3.61
N PHE A 200 18.11 4.90 3.52
CA PHE A 200 18.72 3.56 3.51
C PHE A 200 18.97 3.13 4.97
N PRO A 201 18.52 1.93 5.38
CA PRO A 201 18.44 1.55 6.80
C PRO A 201 19.75 1.02 7.37
N VAL A 202 20.84 1.78 7.32
CA VAL A 202 22.17 1.32 7.78
C VAL A 202 22.12 0.68 9.16
N LYS A 203 21.36 1.28 10.09
CA LYS A 203 21.28 0.78 11.49
C LYS A 203 20.45 -0.51 11.65
N TRP A 204 19.66 -0.88 10.65
CA TRP A 204 18.79 -2.05 10.68
C TRP A 204 19.36 -3.20 9.86
N LEU A 205 20.28 -2.88 8.95
CA LEU A 205 20.69 -3.75 7.87
C LEU A 205 21.09 -5.14 8.36
N ASP A 206 22.03 -5.19 9.32
CA ASP A 206 22.50 -6.46 9.88
C ASP A 206 21.36 -7.29 10.50
N THR A 207 20.36 -6.62 11.10
CA THR A 207 19.23 -7.32 11.71
C THR A 207 18.31 -7.89 10.65
N ILE A 208 17.91 -7.07 9.66
CA ILE A 208 16.93 -7.51 8.65
C ILE A 208 17.50 -8.53 7.67
N LEU A 209 18.81 -8.49 7.40
CA LEU A 209 19.48 -9.46 6.55
C LEU A 209 19.56 -10.87 7.16
N ARG A 210 19.44 -11.00 8.50
CA ARG A 210 19.37 -12.29 9.19
C ARG A 210 18.01 -12.96 9.09
N SER A 211 16.99 -12.29 8.54
CA SER A 211 15.67 -12.91 8.38
C SER A 211 15.74 -14.11 7.43
N LYS A 212 14.83 -15.06 7.62
CA LYS A 212 14.71 -16.25 6.77
C LYS A 212 14.58 -15.87 5.30
N SER A 213 13.75 -14.88 4.99
CA SER A 213 13.72 -14.18 3.71
C SER A 213 13.40 -12.70 3.94
N LEU A 214 13.98 -11.82 3.12
CA LEU A 214 13.74 -10.38 3.16
C LEU A 214 13.16 -9.90 1.84
N ARG A 215 11.95 -9.37 1.88
CA ARG A 215 11.34 -8.72 0.71
C ARG A 215 11.17 -7.24 0.97
N ILE A 216 11.87 -6.41 0.19
CA ILE A 216 11.76 -4.96 0.24
C ILE A 216 10.84 -4.49 -0.87
N PHE A 217 9.69 -3.94 -0.50
CA PHE A 217 8.76 -3.31 -1.42
C PHE A 217 9.08 -1.82 -1.52
N ILE A 218 9.64 -1.40 -2.65
CA ILE A 218 9.97 -0.01 -2.93
C ILE A 218 8.80 0.64 -3.65
N SER A 219 8.18 1.63 -3.00
CA SER A 219 7.09 2.39 -3.60
C SER A 219 7.66 3.40 -4.62
N ILE A 220 7.26 3.27 -5.89
CA ILE A 220 7.68 4.14 -6.99
C ILE A 220 6.46 4.50 -7.85
N ASP A 221 5.93 5.70 -7.70
CA ASP A 221 4.74 6.17 -8.41
C ASP A 221 5.09 7.08 -9.61
N GLY A 222 6.31 7.00 -10.09
CA GLY A 222 6.86 7.74 -11.20
C GLY A 222 8.34 8.06 -11.01
N VAL A 223 8.98 8.49 -12.09
CA VAL A 223 10.41 8.86 -12.12
C VAL A 223 10.59 10.35 -12.43
N TYR A 224 11.77 10.85 -12.13
CA TYR A 224 12.16 12.25 -12.36
C TYR A 224 11.15 13.23 -11.75
N ASP A 225 10.75 14.26 -12.49
CA ASP A 225 9.83 15.29 -12.04
C ASP A 225 8.44 14.75 -11.66
N THR A 226 7.96 13.72 -12.37
CA THR A 226 6.70 13.05 -12.01
C THR A 226 6.81 12.40 -10.64
N GLY A 227 7.88 11.64 -10.40
CA GLY A 227 8.13 11.00 -9.10
C GLY A 227 8.21 12.02 -7.97
N GLU A 228 8.98 13.10 -8.15
CA GLU A 228 9.13 14.17 -7.15
C GLU A 228 7.83 14.97 -6.92
N PHE A 229 6.99 15.12 -7.94
CA PHE A 229 5.70 15.80 -7.80
C PHE A 229 4.67 14.93 -7.06
N VAL A 230 4.49 13.68 -7.52
CA VAL A 230 3.45 12.79 -6.94
C VAL A 230 3.85 12.27 -5.56
N ARG A 231 5.14 12.11 -5.29
CA ARG A 231 5.70 11.72 -3.99
C ARG A 231 6.44 12.89 -3.33
N TYR A 232 5.75 14.01 -3.16
CA TYR A 232 6.34 15.26 -2.68
C TYR A 232 7.15 15.07 -1.38
N GLY A 233 8.40 15.51 -1.43
CA GLY A 233 9.44 15.25 -0.44
C GLY A 233 10.49 14.24 -0.92
N MET A 234 10.24 13.57 -2.05
CA MET A 234 11.24 12.75 -2.74
C MET A 234 12.33 13.62 -3.34
N ASN A 235 13.57 13.19 -3.17
CA ASN A 235 14.73 13.62 -3.97
C ASN A 235 15.12 12.45 -4.86
N PHE A 236 14.92 12.57 -6.15
CA PHE A 236 15.08 11.46 -7.09
C PHE A 236 16.52 10.94 -7.14
N ASN A 237 17.53 11.84 -7.07
CA ASN A 237 18.92 11.41 -7.03
C ASN A 237 19.26 10.58 -5.77
N LYS A 238 18.69 10.96 -4.63
CA LYS A 238 18.86 10.19 -3.38
C LYS A 238 18.13 8.85 -3.46
N PHE A 239 16.94 8.83 -4.04
CA PHE A 239 16.18 7.62 -4.30
C PHE A 239 17.00 6.64 -5.14
N THR A 240 17.57 7.09 -6.27
CA THR A 240 18.45 6.29 -7.14
C THR A 240 19.65 5.73 -6.38
N LYS A 241 20.34 6.58 -5.58
CA LYS A 241 21.48 6.11 -4.78
C LYS A 241 21.10 5.02 -3.79
N ASN A 242 19.96 5.11 -3.14
CA ASN A 242 19.48 4.09 -2.22
C ASN A 242 19.02 2.83 -2.98
N LEU A 243 18.39 2.99 -4.14
CA LEU A 243 17.98 1.89 -5.00
C LEU A 243 19.18 1.02 -5.43
N LEU A 244 20.27 1.67 -5.87
CA LEU A 244 21.49 0.95 -6.28
C LEU A 244 22.18 0.22 -5.10
N LYS A 245 22.04 0.73 -3.87
CA LYS A 245 22.51 -0.02 -2.68
C LYS A 245 21.67 -1.30 -2.47
N TRP A 246 20.34 -1.21 -2.63
CA TRP A 246 19.48 -2.39 -2.55
C TRP A 246 19.79 -3.39 -3.65
N LYS A 247 20.07 -2.91 -4.87
CA LYS A 247 20.50 -3.76 -5.98
C LYS A 247 21.73 -4.60 -5.62
N LYS A 248 22.75 -3.93 -5.06
CA LYS A 248 23.97 -4.61 -4.62
C LYS A 248 23.69 -5.67 -3.55
N ILE A 249 22.84 -5.37 -2.57
CA ILE A 249 22.47 -6.33 -1.52
C ILE A 249 21.71 -7.53 -2.10
N GLU A 250 20.79 -7.30 -3.04
CA GLU A 250 20.05 -8.38 -3.70
C GLU A 250 20.99 -9.31 -4.49
N GLU A 251 22.08 -8.77 -5.06
CA GLU A 251 23.12 -9.55 -5.76
C GLU A 251 24.01 -10.34 -4.81
N GLU A 252 24.25 -9.82 -3.60
CA GLU A 252 25.16 -10.42 -2.62
C GLU A 252 24.43 -11.38 -1.64
N CYS A 253 23.10 -11.30 -1.51
CA CYS A 253 22.30 -12.02 -0.51
C CYS A 253 21.15 -12.78 -1.15
N GLU A 254 21.22 -14.12 -1.19
CA GLU A 254 20.21 -15.00 -1.81
C GLU A 254 18.81 -14.90 -1.16
N ASN A 255 18.76 -14.53 0.14
CA ASN A 255 17.51 -14.40 0.88
C ASN A 255 16.84 -13.03 0.70
N VAL A 256 17.40 -12.10 -0.11
CA VAL A 256 16.87 -10.77 -0.33
C VAL A 256 16.20 -10.65 -1.70
N SER A 257 15.05 -10.04 -1.76
CA SER A 257 14.36 -9.70 -3.02
C SER A 257 13.77 -8.30 -2.97
N ILE A 258 13.90 -7.58 -4.09
CA ILE A 258 13.36 -6.24 -4.27
C ILE A 258 12.13 -6.32 -5.18
N VAL A 259 11.03 -5.74 -4.73
CA VAL A 259 9.77 -5.61 -5.47
C VAL A 259 9.39 -4.13 -5.54
N PHE A 260 8.85 -3.71 -6.65
CA PHE A 260 8.37 -2.34 -6.84
C PHE A 260 6.85 -2.27 -6.78
N ASN A 261 6.31 -1.30 -6.03
CA ASN A 261 4.89 -1.01 -6.00
C ASN A 261 4.62 0.30 -6.75
N PHE A 262 3.79 0.23 -7.79
CA PHE A 262 3.32 1.37 -8.55
C PHE A 262 1.80 1.49 -8.41
N VAL A 263 1.33 2.56 -7.77
CA VAL A 263 -0.10 2.83 -7.63
C VAL A 263 -0.54 3.77 -8.75
N THR A 264 -1.26 3.21 -9.74
CA THR A 264 -1.72 3.94 -10.91
C THR A 264 -2.85 4.91 -10.58
N HIS A 265 -2.68 6.17 -10.96
CA HIS A 265 -3.69 7.24 -10.80
C HIS A 265 -3.57 8.29 -11.91
N SER A 266 -4.48 9.28 -11.94
CA SER A 266 -4.59 10.27 -13.01
C SER A 266 -3.34 11.13 -13.24
N MET A 267 -2.43 11.21 -12.26
CA MET A 267 -1.23 12.05 -12.37
C MET A 267 0.05 11.27 -12.72
N ASN A 268 -0.01 9.94 -12.84
CA ASN A 268 1.18 9.14 -13.13
C ASN A 268 0.99 8.05 -14.19
N VAL A 269 -0.23 7.79 -14.61
CA VAL A 269 -0.53 6.68 -15.53
C VAL A 269 0.33 6.70 -16.80
N LEU A 270 0.66 7.88 -17.34
CA LEU A 270 1.52 8.05 -18.52
C LEU A 270 3.02 7.90 -18.20
N ASN A 271 3.41 7.96 -16.91
CA ASN A 271 4.82 7.81 -16.52
C ASN A 271 5.25 6.36 -16.26
N LEU A 272 4.32 5.39 -16.30
CA LEU A 272 4.64 4.00 -16.04
C LEU A 272 5.69 3.43 -17.00
N LYS A 273 5.60 3.74 -18.29
CA LYS A 273 6.61 3.34 -19.30
C LYS A 273 8.01 3.84 -18.93
N ASN A 274 8.12 5.14 -18.58
CA ASN A 274 9.39 5.74 -18.17
C ASN A 274 9.90 5.11 -16.86
N THR A 275 8.99 4.76 -15.95
CA THR A 275 9.34 4.08 -14.68
C THR A 275 9.92 2.70 -14.95
N ILE A 276 9.30 1.91 -15.84
CA ILE A 276 9.79 0.59 -16.23
C ILE A 276 11.19 0.70 -16.83
N LYS A 277 11.34 1.55 -17.85
CA LYS A 277 12.63 1.77 -18.52
C LYS A 277 13.73 2.17 -17.52
N TYR A 278 13.43 3.08 -16.60
CA TYR A 278 14.37 3.50 -15.55
C TYR A 278 14.78 2.33 -14.63
N LEU A 279 13.84 1.48 -14.23
CA LEU A 279 14.15 0.32 -13.38
C LEU A 279 15.05 -0.68 -14.12
N GLU A 280 14.81 -0.91 -15.39
CA GLU A 280 15.64 -1.77 -16.24
C GLU A 280 17.05 -1.18 -16.42
N GLU A 281 17.17 0.14 -16.64
CA GLU A 281 18.45 0.86 -16.68
C GLU A 281 19.21 0.77 -15.34
N CYS A 282 18.50 0.67 -14.21
CA CYS A 282 19.09 0.44 -12.90
C CYS A 282 19.46 -1.05 -12.65
N GLY A 283 19.28 -1.92 -13.62
CA GLY A 283 19.61 -3.35 -13.54
C GLY A 283 18.53 -4.21 -12.87
N PHE A 284 17.29 -3.74 -12.82
CA PHE A 284 16.15 -4.51 -12.35
C PHE A 284 15.28 -4.95 -13.54
N PRO A 285 15.46 -6.17 -14.06
CA PRO A 285 14.63 -6.67 -15.17
C PRO A 285 13.18 -6.77 -14.67
N ILE A 286 12.26 -6.15 -15.42
CA ILE A 286 10.83 -6.14 -15.08
C ILE A 286 10.05 -7.25 -15.80
N GLU A 287 10.64 -7.86 -16.83
CA GLU A 287 10.06 -9.03 -17.49
C GLU A 287 9.94 -10.20 -16.51
N VAL A 288 8.77 -10.83 -16.50
CA VAL A 288 8.46 -11.93 -15.59
C VAL A 288 9.05 -13.23 -16.15
N ASP A 289 9.93 -13.86 -15.39
CA ASP A 289 10.15 -15.31 -15.47
C ASP A 289 8.95 -16.00 -14.79
N GLU A 290 8.34 -16.98 -15.46
CA GLU A 290 7.14 -17.70 -14.97
C GLU A 290 7.31 -18.32 -13.56
N MET A 291 8.54 -18.45 -13.07
CA MET A 291 8.89 -18.99 -11.76
C MET A 291 9.23 -17.93 -10.70
N ARG A 292 9.36 -16.64 -11.07
CA ARG A 292 9.65 -15.57 -10.11
C ARG A 292 8.44 -14.70 -9.90
N ASN A 293 8.16 -14.36 -8.63
CA ASN A 293 7.16 -13.37 -8.25
C ASN A 293 7.35 -12.09 -9.07
N GLU A 294 6.23 -11.50 -9.49
CA GLU A 294 6.18 -10.25 -10.22
C GLU A 294 7.03 -9.16 -9.55
N ARG A 295 8.06 -8.64 -10.26
CA ARG A 295 8.98 -7.64 -9.71
C ARG A 295 8.36 -6.24 -9.64
N LEU A 296 7.36 -5.95 -10.46
CA LEU A 296 6.62 -4.70 -10.46
C LEU A 296 5.13 -4.98 -10.25
N GLU A 297 4.65 -4.68 -9.05
CA GLU A 297 3.22 -4.73 -8.73
C GLU A 297 2.56 -3.42 -9.17
N VAL A 298 1.55 -3.51 -10.04
CA VAL A 298 0.77 -2.37 -10.50
C VAL A 298 -0.62 -2.44 -9.87
N ASP A 299 -0.88 -1.53 -8.94
CA ASP A 299 -2.15 -1.37 -8.27
C ASP A 299 -2.94 -0.18 -8.81
N PHE A 300 -4.23 -0.12 -8.52
CA PHE A 300 -5.12 0.96 -8.92
C PHE A 300 -5.63 1.75 -7.73
N LEU A 301 -5.44 3.06 -7.79
CA LEU A 301 -5.96 3.94 -6.76
C LEU A 301 -7.49 3.98 -6.80
N LYS A 302 -8.11 3.68 -5.65
CA LYS A 302 -9.56 3.83 -5.46
C LYS A 302 -9.91 5.12 -4.74
N GLU A 303 -9.15 5.46 -3.71
CA GLU A 303 -9.30 6.67 -2.92
C GLU A 303 -7.96 7.41 -2.78
N PRO A 304 -7.95 8.73 -2.91
CA PRO A 304 -9.13 9.59 -3.15
C PRO A 304 -9.69 9.41 -4.56
N SER A 305 -11.03 9.30 -4.68
CA SER A 305 -11.76 8.96 -5.91
C SER A 305 -11.49 9.92 -7.08
N TYR A 306 -11.20 11.18 -6.81
CA TYR A 306 -10.88 12.16 -7.84
C TYR A 306 -9.52 11.92 -8.55
N LEU A 307 -8.67 11.05 -8.04
CA LEU A 307 -7.44 10.59 -8.71
C LEU A 307 -7.63 9.26 -9.44
N ASN A 308 -8.79 8.62 -9.31
CA ASN A 308 -9.06 7.33 -9.92
C ASN A 308 -9.26 7.46 -11.44
N ILE A 309 -8.44 6.79 -12.23
CA ILE A 309 -8.46 6.85 -13.70
C ILE A 309 -9.76 6.32 -14.31
N SER A 310 -10.51 5.48 -13.61
CA SER A 310 -11.76 4.92 -14.13
C SER A 310 -12.90 5.96 -14.22
N TYR A 311 -12.78 7.09 -13.53
CA TYR A 311 -13.77 8.17 -13.54
C TYR A 311 -13.47 9.30 -14.53
N LEU A 312 -12.37 9.21 -15.26
CA LEU A 312 -11.97 10.19 -16.28
C LEU A 312 -12.95 10.23 -17.46
N PRO A 313 -13.00 11.35 -18.22
CA PRO A 313 -13.76 11.44 -19.46
C PRO A 313 -13.30 10.41 -20.50
N ASP A 314 -14.21 9.91 -21.34
CA ASP A 314 -13.89 8.87 -22.32
C ASP A 314 -12.85 9.34 -23.35
N THR A 315 -12.86 10.64 -23.71
CA THR A 315 -11.83 11.25 -24.57
C THR A 315 -10.45 11.24 -23.90
N THR A 316 -10.39 11.49 -22.57
CA THR A 316 -9.15 11.40 -21.79
C THR A 316 -8.68 9.96 -21.69
N LYS A 317 -9.60 9.00 -21.45
CA LYS A 317 -9.27 7.57 -21.42
C LYS A 317 -8.68 7.11 -22.75
N LYS A 318 -9.29 7.52 -23.87
CA LYS A 318 -8.79 7.19 -25.20
C LYS A 318 -7.39 7.77 -25.45
N MET A 319 -7.15 9.02 -25.07
CA MET A 319 -5.81 9.63 -25.16
C MET A 319 -4.77 8.89 -24.31
N ILE A 320 -5.13 8.46 -23.11
CA ILE A 320 -4.24 7.65 -22.26
C ILE A 320 -3.97 6.30 -22.93
N GLU A 321 -4.99 5.59 -23.42
CA GLU A 321 -4.86 4.30 -24.09
C GLU A 321 -3.94 4.37 -25.30
N GLU A 322 -4.06 5.43 -26.13
CA GLU A 322 -3.20 5.67 -27.29
C GLU A 322 -1.73 5.93 -26.90
N LYS A 323 -1.49 6.57 -25.74
CA LYS A 323 -0.14 6.84 -25.22
C LYS A 323 0.49 5.68 -24.45
N LEU A 324 -0.30 4.70 -24.03
CA LEU A 324 0.19 3.46 -23.42
C LEU A 324 0.66 2.49 -24.51
N ASP A 325 1.76 2.85 -25.19
CA ASP A 325 2.32 2.14 -26.35
C ASP A 325 3.31 1.02 -25.97
N PHE A 326 3.14 0.41 -24.82
CA PHE A 326 3.96 -0.69 -24.34
C PHE A 326 3.11 -1.92 -24.03
N ASN A 327 3.67 -3.10 -24.27
CA ASN A 327 3.05 -4.35 -23.87
C ASN A 327 4.00 -5.04 -22.87
N LEU A 328 3.65 -4.96 -21.58
CA LEU A 328 4.41 -5.60 -20.52
C LEU A 328 3.52 -6.61 -19.81
N ASN A 329 3.57 -7.87 -20.23
CA ASN A 329 2.91 -9.00 -19.57
C ASN A 329 1.43 -8.71 -19.17
N GLY A 330 0.67 -8.09 -20.07
CA GLY A 330 -0.73 -7.76 -19.85
C GLY A 330 -0.99 -6.55 -18.93
N LYS A 331 0.05 -5.84 -18.45
CA LYS A 331 -0.15 -4.66 -17.57
C LYS A 331 -0.89 -3.54 -18.28
N ARG A 332 -0.60 -3.29 -19.56
CA ARG A 332 -1.35 -2.34 -20.37
C ARG A 332 -2.85 -2.69 -20.38
N ASP A 333 -3.18 -3.93 -20.72
CA ASP A 333 -4.57 -4.37 -20.82
C ASP A 333 -5.27 -4.31 -19.45
N MET A 334 -4.56 -4.61 -18.37
CA MET A 334 -5.09 -4.47 -17.00
C MET A 334 -5.41 -3.01 -16.68
N ILE A 335 -4.55 -2.04 -17.05
CA ILE A 335 -4.80 -0.60 -16.88
C ILE A 335 -5.99 -0.15 -17.73
N VAL A 336 -6.03 -0.52 -19.00
CA VAL A 336 -7.11 -0.18 -19.91
C VAL A 336 -8.44 -0.76 -19.41
N ASN A 337 -8.49 -2.03 -19.04
CA ASN A 337 -9.69 -2.66 -18.50
C ASN A 337 -10.18 -1.97 -17.21
N PHE A 338 -9.26 -1.62 -16.29
CA PHE A 338 -9.63 -0.88 -15.09
C PHE A 338 -10.14 0.53 -15.43
N MET A 339 -9.49 1.23 -16.35
CA MET A 339 -9.86 2.57 -16.77
C MET A 339 -11.29 2.62 -17.33
N TYR A 340 -11.70 1.61 -18.09
CA TYR A 340 -13.07 1.51 -18.64
C TYR A 340 -14.08 0.79 -17.73
N SER A 341 -13.68 0.37 -16.53
CA SER A 341 -14.57 -0.33 -15.58
C SER A 341 -15.72 0.53 -15.03
N HIS A 342 -15.60 1.84 -15.11
CA HIS A 342 -16.61 2.78 -14.63
C HIS A 342 -16.91 3.89 -15.65
N LYS A 343 -18.12 4.45 -15.55
CA LYS A 343 -18.52 5.62 -16.35
C LYS A 343 -17.86 6.89 -15.82
N PHE A 344 -17.72 7.87 -16.70
CA PHE A 344 -17.27 9.22 -16.38
C PHE A 344 -18.04 9.84 -15.21
N ARG A 345 -17.30 10.48 -14.29
CA ARG A 345 -17.87 11.19 -13.15
C ARG A 345 -17.41 12.65 -13.12
N ILE A 346 -18.26 13.55 -13.56
CA ILE A 346 -17.97 14.98 -13.71
C ILE A 346 -17.51 15.63 -12.37
N ASN A 347 -18.11 15.24 -11.26
CA ASN A 347 -17.74 15.81 -9.95
C ASN A 347 -16.33 15.38 -9.53
N GLU A 348 -15.94 14.14 -9.82
CA GLU A 348 -14.57 13.67 -9.55
C GLU A 348 -13.56 14.42 -10.41
N CYS A 349 -13.85 14.68 -11.66
CA CYS A 349 -12.99 15.48 -12.54
C CYS A 349 -12.91 16.95 -12.12
N ARG A 350 -13.98 17.54 -11.62
CA ARG A 350 -13.95 18.89 -11.02
C ARG A 350 -13.07 18.91 -9.76
N ASN A 351 -13.18 17.89 -8.91
CA ASN A 351 -12.35 17.75 -7.73
C ASN A 351 -10.87 17.49 -8.11
N PHE A 352 -10.61 16.68 -9.12
CA PHE A 352 -9.27 16.49 -9.67
C PHE A 352 -8.65 17.83 -10.10
N LYS A 353 -9.37 18.63 -10.92
CA LYS A 353 -8.91 19.97 -11.33
C LYS A 353 -8.59 20.85 -10.13
N LYS A 354 -9.50 20.95 -9.14
CA LYS A 354 -9.27 21.73 -7.93
C LYS A 354 -8.05 21.24 -7.17
N TYR A 355 -7.87 19.91 -7.05
CA TYR A 355 -6.77 19.31 -6.31
C TYR A 355 -5.43 19.58 -6.96
N VAL A 356 -5.32 19.45 -8.28
CA VAL A 356 -4.08 19.75 -9.01
C VAL A 356 -3.69 21.23 -8.84
N LEU A 357 -4.64 22.16 -9.01
CA LEU A 357 -4.40 23.60 -8.79
C LEU A 357 -3.97 23.90 -7.37
N PHE A 358 -4.63 23.28 -6.37
CA PHE A 358 -4.24 23.39 -4.97
C PHE A 358 -2.79 22.93 -4.76
N LEU A 359 -2.43 21.73 -5.26
CA LEU A 359 -1.08 21.20 -5.09
C LEU A 359 -0.01 22.09 -5.75
N SER A 360 -0.25 22.58 -6.96
CA SER A 360 0.71 23.44 -7.68
C SER A 360 0.95 24.74 -6.91
N GLN A 361 -0.10 25.36 -6.42
CA GLN A 361 -0.02 26.59 -5.63
C GLN A 361 0.74 26.37 -4.30
N PHE A 362 0.36 25.33 -3.52
CA PHE A 362 0.91 25.14 -2.18
C PHE A 362 2.28 24.47 -2.15
N ARG A 363 2.65 23.74 -3.20
CA ARG A 363 3.97 23.13 -3.34
C ARG A 363 4.96 24.03 -4.04
N ASN A 364 4.50 25.15 -4.64
CA ASN A 364 5.29 26.02 -5.51
C ASN A 364 6.09 25.19 -6.53
N LYS A 365 5.44 24.22 -7.14
CA LYS A 365 6.02 23.28 -8.11
C LYS A 365 4.98 23.03 -9.20
N GLU A 366 5.42 23.16 -10.46
CA GLU A 366 4.60 22.80 -11.62
C GLU A 366 4.38 21.29 -11.68
N ILE A 367 3.23 20.89 -12.23
CA ILE A 367 2.96 19.49 -12.51
C ILE A 367 3.89 19.01 -13.62
N SER A 368 4.25 17.73 -13.59
CA SER A 368 5.06 17.14 -14.66
C SER A 368 4.28 17.10 -15.97
N LYS A 369 5.01 17.05 -17.09
CA LYS A 369 4.40 16.99 -18.43
C LYS A 369 3.40 15.83 -18.58
N ASP A 370 3.71 14.65 -18.06
CA ASP A 370 2.83 13.49 -18.11
C ASP A 370 1.53 13.74 -17.35
N SER A 371 1.61 14.39 -16.18
CA SER A 371 0.43 14.80 -15.40
C SER A 371 -0.34 15.92 -16.10
N GLU A 372 0.34 16.84 -16.76
CA GLU A 372 -0.22 17.98 -17.47
C GLU A 372 -1.09 17.54 -18.66
N ASP A 373 -0.65 16.57 -19.43
CA ASP A 373 -1.42 16.02 -20.56
C ASP A 373 -2.81 15.50 -20.11
N VAL A 374 -2.83 14.74 -19.02
CA VAL A 374 -4.10 14.24 -18.45
C VAL A 374 -4.92 15.39 -17.88
N PHE A 375 -4.30 16.30 -17.14
CA PHE A 375 -4.97 17.46 -16.55
C PHE A 375 -5.64 18.35 -17.61
N ASN A 376 -4.91 18.69 -18.67
CA ASN A 376 -5.41 19.52 -19.76
C ASN A 376 -6.56 18.84 -20.49
N SER A 377 -6.43 17.55 -20.78
CA SER A 377 -7.52 16.76 -21.38
C SER A 377 -8.79 16.75 -20.51
N VAL A 378 -8.66 16.58 -19.20
CA VAL A 378 -9.79 16.68 -18.27
C VAL A 378 -10.39 18.09 -18.27
N CYS A 379 -9.55 19.15 -18.25
CA CYS A 379 -10.03 20.53 -18.24
C CYS A 379 -10.82 20.91 -19.49
N MET A 380 -10.45 20.38 -20.67
CA MET A 380 -11.21 20.58 -21.93
C MET A 380 -12.62 19.99 -21.85
N ASN A 381 -12.78 18.86 -21.17
CA ASN A 381 -14.08 18.19 -21.00
C ASN A 381 -14.96 18.78 -19.88
N LEU A 382 -14.46 19.76 -19.14
CA LEU A 382 -15.20 20.47 -18.09
C LEU A 382 -15.69 21.86 -18.54
N ARG A 383 -15.42 22.26 -19.79
CA ARG A 383 -15.96 23.46 -20.44
C ARG A 383 -17.31 23.16 -21.00
#